data_0f71c0d9a28e013e97fe0a12e7456235
#
_entry.id   0f71c0d9a28e013e97fe0a12e7456235
#
_cell.length_a   1.000
_cell.length_b   1.000
_cell.length_c   1.000
_cell.angle_alpha   90.00
_cell.angle_beta   90.00
_cell.angle_gamma   90.00
#
_symmetry.space_group_name_H-M   'P 1'
#
loop_
_entity.id
_entity.type
_entity.pdbx_description
1 polymer ?
#
loop_
_entity_poly.entity_id
_entity_poly.type
_entity_poly.pdbx_seq_one_letter_code
_entity_poly.pdbx_strand_id
1 'polypeptide(L)'
;MRYEAINFGKKFSLFQEQWQPKVIAEMNDYQFKVVRLQGDFIWHDHKHTDEAFIVLEGALRIDFRDGAVSLSAGEMFVVPKGVVHKTYAEHEVKLLLIEPRGVLNTGEEGGERTARNDVWI
;
A
#
# COMPACT_ATOMS: atom_id res chain seq x y z
N MET A 1 11.50 -18.61 21.17
CA MET A 1 10.66 -17.73 20.32
C MET A 1 9.86 -16.78 21.20
N ARG A 2 9.81 -15.54 20.82
CA ARG A 2 8.99 -14.54 21.50
C ARG A 2 7.69 -14.36 20.72
N TYR A 3 6.59 -14.17 21.47
CA TYR A 3 5.28 -13.94 20.86
C TYR A 3 4.86 -12.51 21.15
N GLU A 4 4.80 -11.70 20.12
CA GLU A 4 4.52 -10.28 20.23
C GLU A 4 3.46 -9.87 19.21
N ALA A 5 2.43 -9.16 19.68
CA ALA A 5 1.45 -8.60 18.76
C ALA A 5 2.08 -7.46 17.95
N ILE A 6 1.70 -7.38 16.68
CA ILE A 6 2.06 -6.26 15.83
C ILE A 6 1.00 -5.19 16.01
N ASN A 7 1.41 -4.00 16.45
CA ASN A 7 0.50 -2.88 16.63
C ASN A 7 0.71 -1.89 15.49
N PHE A 8 -0.32 -1.67 14.69
CA PHE A 8 -0.21 -0.79 13.52
C PHE A 8 0.16 0.64 13.90
N GLY A 9 -0.45 1.19 14.94
CA GLY A 9 -0.14 2.56 15.38
C GLY A 9 1.32 2.71 15.77
N LYS A 10 1.87 1.73 16.48
CA LYS A 10 3.30 1.74 16.86
C LYS A 10 4.19 1.67 15.62
N LYS A 11 3.83 0.85 14.63
CA LYS A 11 4.61 0.74 13.38
C LYS A 11 4.59 2.07 12.62
N PHE A 12 3.44 2.71 12.50
CA PHE A 12 3.37 4.02 11.85
C PHE A 12 4.18 5.10 12.57
N SER A 13 4.35 4.99 13.88
CA SER A 13 5.15 5.96 14.63
C SER A 13 6.65 5.89 14.31
N LEU A 14 7.10 4.83 13.64
CA LEU A 14 8.52 4.62 13.35
C LEU A 14 8.98 5.32 12.06
N PHE A 15 8.06 5.87 11.26
CA PHE A 15 8.42 6.50 9.99
C PHE A 15 7.43 7.62 9.64
N GLN A 16 7.87 8.55 8.80
CA GLN A 16 7.06 9.69 8.35
C GLN A 16 6.97 9.78 6.82
N GLU A 17 7.80 9.03 6.08
CA GLU A 17 7.91 9.15 4.63
C GLU A 17 6.59 8.76 3.94
N GLN A 18 6.24 9.53 2.91
CA GLN A 18 5.09 9.27 2.05
C GLN A 18 5.47 8.30 0.93
N TRP A 19 4.54 7.46 0.54
CA TRP A 19 4.66 6.51 -0.58
C TRP A 19 5.79 5.49 -0.44
N GLN A 20 6.24 5.22 0.77
CA GLN A 20 7.32 4.26 1.03
C GLN A 20 6.82 3.13 1.93
N PRO A 21 6.30 2.05 1.33
CA PRO A 21 5.79 0.92 2.11
C PRO A 21 6.87 0.29 2.98
N LYS A 22 6.50 -0.06 4.21
CA LYS A 22 7.37 -0.73 5.18
C LYS A 22 6.79 -2.08 5.51
N VAL A 23 7.60 -3.12 5.42
CA VAL A 23 7.19 -4.49 5.71
C VAL A 23 7.11 -4.68 7.22
N ILE A 24 5.98 -5.20 7.70
CA ILE A 24 5.78 -5.48 9.14
C ILE A 24 5.60 -6.97 9.43
N ALA A 25 5.27 -7.77 8.45
CA ALA A 25 5.06 -9.21 8.59
C ALA A 25 5.06 -9.89 7.24
N GLU A 26 5.22 -11.21 7.27
CA GLU A 26 5.08 -12.07 6.10
C GLU A 26 4.20 -13.27 6.43
N MET A 27 3.46 -13.72 5.44
CA MET A 27 2.68 -14.95 5.51
C MET A 27 2.83 -15.66 4.17
N ASN A 28 3.49 -16.83 4.16
CA ASN A 28 3.86 -17.53 2.94
C ASN A 28 4.74 -16.61 2.06
N ASP A 29 4.36 -16.37 0.81
CA ASP A 29 5.08 -15.46 -0.09
C ASP A 29 4.57 -14.03 -0.01
N TYR A 30 3.62 -13.75 0.88
CA TYR A 30 2.96 -12.45 0.95
C TYR A 30 3.55 -11.59 2.05
N GLN A 31 3.67 -10.30 1.77
CA GLN A 31 4.12 -9.30 2.73
C GLN A 31 2.96 -8.41 3.13
N PHE A 32 2.92 -8.07 4.43
CA PHE A 32 2.04 -7.06 4.98
C PHE A 32 2.86 -5.79 5.11
N LYS A 33 2.42 -4.73 4.45
CA LYS A 33 3.14 -3.46 4.39
C LYS A 33 2.27 -2.34 4.89
N VAL A 34 2.83 -1.46 5.71
CA VAL A 34 2.15 -0.22 6.11
C VAL A 34 2.73 0.94 5.33
N VAL A 35 1.89 1.87 4.93
CA VAL A 35 2.31 3.01 4.11
C VAL A 35 1.46 4.23 4.42
N ARG A 36 2.11 5.41 4.38
CA ARG A 36 1.46 6.71 4.46
C ARG A 36 1.31 7.26 3.06
N LEU A 37 0.12 7.73 2.70
CA LEU A 37 -0.14 8.32 1.39
C LEU A 37 -0.86 9.65 1.57
N GLN A 38 -0.44 10.65 0.77
CA GLN A 38 -1.16 11.92 0.64
C GLN A 38 -0.93 12.45 -0.78
N GLY A 39 -1.97 13.04 -1.37
CA GLY A 39 -1.92 13.55 -2.74
C GLY A 39 -2.07 12.45 -3.77
N ASP A 40 -1.68 12.78 -5.00
CA ASP A 40 -1.76 11.86 -6.13
C ASP A 40 -0.55 10.94 -6.21
N PHE A 41 -0.80 9.69 -6.51
CA PHE A 41 0.24 8.77 -6.94
C PHE A 41 0.25 8.67 -8.46
N ILE A 42 1.06 7.79 -9.04
CA ILE A 42 1.15 7.63 -10.49
C ILE A 42 0.25 6.50 -10.99
N TRP A 43 -0.15 6.59 -12.27
CA TRP A 43 -0.80 5.49 -12.96
C TRP A 43 0.19 4.35 -13.13
N HIS A 44 -0.17 3.15 -12.66
CA HIS A 44 0.69 1.96 -12.75
C HIS A 44 -0.16 0.70 -12.66
N ASP A 45 0.47 -0.44 -12.95
CA ASP A 45 -0.13 -1.75 -12.74
C ASP A 45 0.90 -2.73 -12.19
N HIS A 46 0.38 -3.81 -11.62
CA HIS A 46 1.19 -4.96 -11.22
C HIS A 46 0.74 -6.13 -12.10
N LYS A 47 1.55 -6.50 -13.08
CA LYS A 47 1.13 -7.39 -14.17
C LYS A 47 0.84 -8.81 -13.72
N HIS A 48 1.47 -9.27 -12.66
CA HIS A 48 1.44 -10.67 -12.26
C HIS A 48 0.81 -10.93 -10.91
N THR A 49 0.34 -9.90 -10.22
CA THR A 49 -0.14 -10.04 -8.84
C THR A 49 -1.29 -9.09 -8.53
N ASP A 50 -2.21 -9.58 -7.70
CA ASP A 50 -3.24 -8.75 -7.09
C ASP A 50 -2.64 -7.94 -5.94
N GLU A 51 -3.29 -6.84 -5.58
CA GLU A 51 -2.88 -6.01 -4.45
C GLU A 51 -4.08 -5.65 -3.60
N ALA A 52 -4.02 -5.96 -2.30
CA ALA A 52 -5.08 -5.60 -1.37
C ALA A 52 -4.75 -4.28 -0.68
N PHE A 53 -5.72 -3.37 -0.68
CA PHE A 53 -5.67 -2.09 0.02
C PHE A 53 -6.64 -2.12 1.18
N ILE A 54 -6.16 -1.89 2.39
CA ILE A 54 -6.97 -1.83 3.61
C ILE A 54 -6.72 -0.48 4.25
N VAL A 55 -7.78 0.34 4.38
CA VAL A 55 -7.64 1.65 5.03
C VAL A 55 -7.75 1.48 6.53
N LEU A 56 -6.70 1.88 7.25
CA LEU A 56 -6.67 1.85 8.71
C LEU A 56 -7.10 3.18 9.31
N GLU A 57 -6.74 4.30 8.65
CA GLU A 57 -7.08 5.64 9.12
C GLU A 57 -7.14 6.58 7.91
N GLY A 58 -8.16 7.43 7.87
CA GLY A 58 -8.36 8.38 6.79
C GLY A 58 -9.25 7.87 5.68
N ALA A 59 -9.10 8.44 4.50
CA ALA A 59 -9.91 8.11 3.33
C ALA A 59 -9.01 8.04 2.09
N LEU A 60 -9.25 7.03 1.26
CA LEU A 60 -8.48 6.77 0.03
C LEU A 60 -9.43 6.67 -1.15
N ARG A 61 -9.03 7.22 -2.29
CA ARG A 61 -9.67 6.94 -3.57
C ARG A 61 -8.70 6.19 -4.46
N ILE A 62 -9.13 5.08 -5.03
CA ILE A 62 -8.37 4.36 -6.05
C ILE A 62 -9.04 4.64 -7.38
N ASP A 63 -8.30 5.25 -8.30
CA ASP A 63 -8.78 5.62 -9.62
C ASP A 63 -8.39 4.54 -10.63
N PHE A 64 -9.34 4.19 -11.49
CA PHE A 64 -9.17 3.31 -12.64
C PHE A 64 -9.48 4.10 -13.90
N ARG A 65 -9.11 3.60 -15.07
CA ARG A 65 -9.40 4.29 -16.33
C ARG A 65 -10.90 4.44 -16.58
N ASP A 66 -11.70 3.54 -16.03
CA ASP A 66 -13.16 3.50 -16.24
C ASP A 66 -13.96 3.77 -14.98
N GLY A 67 -13.35 4.24 -13.91
CA GLY A 67 -14.08 4.53 -12.68
C GLY A 67 -13.17 4.72 -11.48
N ALA A 68 -13.76 4.67 -10.30
CA ALA A 68 -13.02 4.83 -9.04
C ALA A 68 -13.74 4.12 -7.91
N VAL A 69 -13.00 3.80 -6.85
CA VAL A 69 -13.55 3.33 -5.59
C VAL A 69 -13.00 4.17 -4.45
N SER A 70 -13.88 4.56 -3.53
CA SER A 70 -13.49 5.31 -2.33
C SER A 70 -13.60 4.39 -1.12
N LEU A 71 -12.55 4.42 -0.29
CA LEU A 71 -12.45 3.60 0.92
C LEU A 71 -12.30 4.50 2.13
N SER A 72 -13.06 4.19 3.17
CA SER A 72 -12.91 4.80 4.50
C SER A 72 -12.24 3.81 5.43
N ALA A 73 -11.85 4.26 6.63
CA ALA A 73 -11.24 3.40 7.64
C ALA A 73 -12.10 2.15 7.89
N GLY A 74 -11.47 0.99 7.89
CA GLY A 74 -12.14 -0.29 8.05
C GLY A 74 -12.63 -0.91 6.74
N GLU A 75 -12.38 -0.28 5.60
CA GLU A 75 -12.78 -0.79 4.29
C GLU A 75 -11.56 -1.22 3.47
N MET A 76 -11.80 -2.15 2.55
CA MET A 76 -10.73 -2.67 1.70
C MET A 76 -11.20 -2.86 0.26
N PHE A 77 -10.22 -2.94 -0.65
CA PHE A 77 -10.46 -3.30 -2.04
C PHE A 77 -9.25 -4.08 -2.56
N VAL A 78 -9.50 -5.10 -3.38
CA VAL A 78 -8.44 -5.84 -4.04
C VAL A 78 -8.36 -5.39 -5.49
N VAL A 79 -7.24 -4.80 -5.87
CA VAL A 79 -6.97 -4.43 -7.27
C VAL A 79 -6.45 -5.67 -7.97
N PRO A 80 -7.17 -6.18 -8.98
CA PRO A 80 -6.70 -7.37 -9.72
C PRO A 80 -5.42 -7.08 -10.50
N LYS A 81 -4.63 -8.13 -10.70
CA LYS A 81 -3.41 -8.04 -11.51
C LYS A 81 -3.70 -7.47 -12.89
N GLY A 82 -2.79 -6.65 -13.39
CA GLY A 82 -2.88 -6.05 -14.72
C GLY A 82 -3.83 -4.86 -14.83
N VAL A 83 -4.54 -4.49 -13.76
CA VAL A 83 -5.45 -3.35 -13.79
C VAL A 83 -4.68 -2.08 -13.47
N VAL A 84 -4.66 -1.15 -14.43
CA VAL A 84 -3.99 0.15 -14.30
C VAL A 84 -4.77 1.00 -13.31
N HIS A 85 -4.09 1.54 -12.33
CA HIS A 85 -4.72 2.32 -11.26
C HIS A 85 -3.75 3.36 -10.70
N LYS A 86 -4.31 4.31 -9.96
CA LYS A 86 -3.53 5.22 -9.12
C LYS A 86 -4.33 5.53 -7.86
N THR A 87 -3.62 5.93 -6.81
CA THR A 87 -4.26 6.34 -5.56
C THR A 87 -4.28 7.84 -5.41
N TYR A 88 -5.29 8.35 -4.70
CA TYR A 88 -5.38 9.74 -4.30
C TYR A 88 -5.91 9.83 -2.88
N ALA A 89 -5.31 10.69 -2.06
CA ALA A 89 -5.79 11.02 -0.72
C ALA A 89 -5.66 12.52 -0.50
N GLU A 90 -6.75 13.19 -0.19
CA GLU A 90 -6.74 14.63 0.09
C GLU A 90 -5.91 14.94 1.34
N HIS A 91 -6.09 14.14 2.39
CA HIS A 91 -5.32 14.19 3.63
C HIS A 91 -4.55 12.88 3.79
N GLU A 92 -3.55 12.86 4.65
CA GLU A 92 -2.78 11.64 4.87
C GLU A 92 -3.69 10.47 5.25
N VAL A 93 -3.49 9.35 4.54
CA VAL A 93 -4.15 8.09 4.82
C VAL A 93 -3.11 7.08 5.29
N LYS A 94 -3.51 6.23 6.23
CA LYS A 94 -2.68 5.12 6.70
C LYS A 94 -3.27 3.82 6.17
N LEU A 95 -2.46 3.10 5.40
CA LEU A 95 -2.87 1.89 4.70
C LEU A 95 -2.11 0.67 5.17
N LEU A 96 -2.79 -0.47 5.11
CA LEU A 96 -2.17 -1.79 5.10
C LEU A 96 -2.30 -2.34 3.68
N LEU A 97 -1.17 -2.70 3.09
CA LEU A 97 -1.11 -3.37 1.79
C LEU A 97 -0.73 -4.82 2.00
N ILE A 98 -1.35 -5.72 1.22
CA ILE A 98 -1.00 -7.14 1.22
C ILE A 98 -0.71 -7.51 -0.23
N GLU A 99 0.51 -7.98 -0.48
CA GLU A 99 0.97 -8.35 -1.82
C GLU A 99 2.16 -9.30 -1.73
N PRO A 100 2.48 -10.02 -2.81
CA PRO A 100 3.64 -10.92 -2.81
C PRO A 100 4.95 -10.17 -2.59
N ARG A 101 5.93 -10.88 -2.04
CA ARG A 101 7.28 -10.35 -1.89
C ARG A 101 7.85 -9.92 -3.24
N GLY A 102 8.61 -8.83 -3.26
CA GLY A 102 9.31 -8.37 -4.46
C GLY A 102 8.54 -7.36 -5.30
N VAL A 103 7.32 -7.00 -4.92
CA VAL A 103 6.51 -6.04 -5.67
C VAL A 103 6.93 -4.61 -5.30
N LEU A 104 7.25 -3.80 -6.31
CA LEU A 104 7.58 -2.38 -6.12
C LEU A 104 6.29 -1.55 -6.07
N ASN A 105 6.32 -0.46 -5.30
CA ASN A 105 5.16 0.42 -5.13
C ASN A 105 4.65 1.04 -6.44
N THR A 106 5.53 1.23 -7.43
CA THR A 106 5.19 1.81 -8.73
C THR A 106 4.99 0.75 -9.83
N GLY A 107 4.98 -0.53 -9.48
CA GLY A 107 4.94 -1.60 -10.46
C GLY A 107 6.15 -1.54 -11.39
N GLU A 108 5.92 -1.55 -12.70
CA GLU A 108 7.00 -1.46 -13.69
C GLU A 108 7.27 -0.03 -14.18
N GLU A 109 6.48 0.96 -13.72
CA GLU A 109 6.63 2.34 -14.18
C GLU A 109 7.95 2.97 -13.73
N GLY A 110 8.38 2.70 -12.50
CA GLY A 110 9.58 3.33 -11.95
C GLY A 110 9.38 4.83 -11.72
N GLY A 111 10.48 5.59 -11.64
CA GLY A 111 10.47 7.03 -11.50
C GLY A 111 10.68 7.52 -10.08
N GLU A 112 10.40 8.80 -9.83
CA GLU A 112 10.66 9.48 -8.55
C GLU A 112 9.88 8.90 -7.37
N ARG A 113 8.71 8.32 -7.63
CA ARG A 113 7.86 7.74 -6.59
C ARG A 113 8.22 6.31 -6.23
N THR A 114 9.21 5.69 -6.91
CA THR A 114 9.63 4.33 -6.61
C THR A 114 10.40 4.30 -5.31
N ALA A 115 9.91 3.52 -4.35
CA ALA A 115 10.55 3.32 -3.05
C ALA A 115 11.41 2.06 -3.07
N ARG A 116 12.38 2.01 -2.13
CA ARG A 116 13.14 0.78 -1.90
C ARG A 116 12.16 -0.32 -1.48
N ASN A 117 12.39 -1.50 -2.04
CA ASN A 117 11.61 -2.68 -1.69
C ASN A 117 12.18 -3.37 -0.44
N ASP A 118 11.32 -4.15 0.22
CA ASP A 118 11.71 -5.03 1.34
C ASP A 118 12.35 -4.28 2.51
N VAL A 119 11.83 -3.09 2.80
CA VAL A 119 12.27 -2.31 3.99
C VAL A 119 11.41 -2.70 5.17
N TRP A 120 12.03 -3.34 6.15
CA TRP A 120 11.36 -3.83 7.36
C TRP A 120 11.45 -2.83 8.51
N ILE A 121 10.40 -2.81 9.31
CA ILE A 121 10.38 -2.04 10.55
C ILE A 121 9.87 -2.85 11.73
#